data_342ac3d98700e2c424294b389bad8019
#
_entry.id   342ac3d98700e2c424294b389bad8019
#
_cell.length_a   1.000
_cell.length_b   1.000
_cell.length_c   1.000
_cell.angle_alpha   90.00
_cell.angle_beta   90.00
_cell.angle_gamma   90.00
#
_symmetry.space_group_name_H-M   'P 1'
#
loop_
_entity.id
_entity.type
_entity.pdbx_description
1 polymer ?
#
loop_
_entity_poly.entity_id
_entity_poly.type
_entity_poly.pdbx_seq_one_letter_code
_entity_poly.pdbx_strand_id
1 'polypeptide(L)'
;MKKTLPILLLAVVCGFSISGLPATAQEAGDVRPGIAVRAGADRMTIGSFRDSYTSLGFNSYTLEWDFITRGEAGSYSAAYNLPVFSIGLAYNGLDEVKFRSQNGHYSGMVAAYGSISRDLVRFGRFSFGYDMSLGLSYSDGYYHPVTNRANWFFSSPLLMYVAGGGHLTWQVASRIDLIADISVRHNSSARFAYPNGGLNYWGGGLSARYHFSDRPESGRNGVRTPRISDDLYEKGWSYEFYAGGGVHACAAEWLATSRTVDKETLAATNLRKWPMGSLGFDAIYRLSGRFGVGVSASAFYCSNMEALRWADGIIYGEEAASAASYAPFSFGAGAVQEVFYKRTAFYLQEGYYFYRKSGIHADHGHLYERAGLRLYPRRIEPFFFSVCIKAHRFKADYMDFTVGIRFK
;
A
#
# COMPACT_ATOMS: atom_id res chain seq x y z
N MET A 1 -14.26 5.50 21.42
CA MET A 1 -13.10 5.63 20.52
C MET A 1 -12.97 4.54 19.42
N LYS A 2 -13.82 3.48 19.36
CA LYS A 2 -13.71 2.38 18.38
C LYS A 2 -14.25 2.68 16.97
N LYS A 3 -14.92 3.81 16.72
CA LYS A 3 -15.60 4.11 15.44
C LYS A 3 -14.93 5.19 14.57
N THR A 4 -13.96 5.95 15.09
CA THR A 4 -13.35 7.10 14.39
C THR A 4 -12.09 6.75 13.59
N LEU A 5 -11.35 5.73 13.99
CA LEU A 5 -10.11 5.34 13.29
C LEU A 5 -10.34 4.83 11.85
N PRO A 6 -11.36 3.97 11.58
CA PRO A 6 -11.64 3.55 10.19
C PRO A 6 -12.07 4.71 9.28
N ILE A 7 -12.79 5.70 9.82
CA ILE A 7 -13.24 6.86 9.04
C ILE A 7 -12.06 7.77 8.70
N LEU A 8 -11.11 7.96 9.61
CA LEU A 8 -9.89 8.74 9.36
C LEU A 8 -8.99 8.07 8.30
N LEU A 9 -8.84 6.74 8.39
CA LEU A 9 -8.06 5.96 7.42
C LEU A 9 -8.72 5.94 6.04
N LEU A 10 -10.04 5.79 5.98
CA LEU A 10 -10.81 5.91 4.73
C LEU A 10 -10.69 7.31 4.13
N ALA A 11 -10.74 8.36 4.96
CA ALA A 11 -10.54 9.74 4.52
C ALA A 11 -9.12 9.99 3.99
N VAL A 12 -8.09 9.37 4.57
CA VAL A 12 -6.71 9.45 4.07
C VAL A 12 -6.56 8.71 2.73
N VAL A 13 -7.09 7.50 2.60
CA VAL A 13 -7.04 6.73 1.34
C VAL A 13 -7.87 7.41 0.25
N CYS A 14 -9.08 7.87 0.55
CA CYS A 14 -9.87 8.68 -0.37
C CYS A 14 -9.20 10.02 -0.67
N GLY A 15 -8.54 10.65 0.30
CA GLY A 15 -7.81 11.90 0.14
C GLY A 15 -6.65 11.77 -0.85
N PHE A 16 -5.91 10.67 -0.83
CA PHE A 16 -4.84 10.41 -1.80
C PHE A 16 -5.36 10.11 -3.21
N SER A 17 -6.49 9.41 -3.33
CA SER A 17 -7.15 9.22 -4.62
C SER A 17 -7.71 10.55 -5.17
N ILE A 18 -8.22 11.40 -4.28
CA ILE A 18 -8.78 12.73 -4.61
C ILE A 18 -7.66 13.75 -4.92
N SER A 19 -6.43 13.59 -4.39
CA SER A 19 -5.33 14.51 -4.68
C SER A 19 -4.82 14.42 -6.13
N GLY A 20 -5.11 13.34 -6.82
CA GLY A 20 -4.95 13.23 -8.29
C GLY A 20 -6.11 13.86 -9.06
N LEU A 21 -7.24 14.17 -8.39
CA LEU A 21 -8.38 14.84 -9.00
C LEU A 21 -8.14 16.35 -9.12
N PRO A 22 -8.80 17.01 -10.08
CA PRO A 22 -8.64 18.44 -10.29
C PRO A 22 -9.08 19.25 -9.06
N ALA A 23 -8.15 20.00 -8.49
CA ALA A 23 -8.41 20.84 -7.31
C ALA A 23 -9.09 22.18 -7.66
N THR A 24 -9.19 22.51 -8.95
CA THR A 24 -9.79 23.77 -9.46
C THR A 24 -10.78 23.49 -10.59
N ALA A 25 -11.70 24.41 -10.83
CA ALA A 25 -12.66 24.32 -11.94
C ALA A 25 -11.97 24.22 -13.32
N GLN A 26 -10.78 24.78 -13.48
CA GLN A 26 -9.98 24.69 -14.70
C GLN A 26 -9.38 23.28 -14.87
N GLU A 27 -8.98 22.63 -13.77
CA GLU A 27 -8.52 21.23 -13.78
C GLU A 27 -9.69 20.25 -13.94
N ALA A 28 -10.93 20.60 -13.53
CA ALA A 28 -12.12 19.79 -13.73
C ALA A 28 -12.48 19.62 -15.22
N GLY A 29 -12.13 20.59 -16.08
CA GLY A 29 -12.24 20.47 -17.54
C GLY A 29 -11.28 19.44 -18.15
N ASP A 30 -10.22 19.05 -17.42
CA ASP A 30 -9.21 18.12 -17.87
C ASP A 30 -9.53 16.64 -17.58
N VAL A 31 -10.73 16.33 -17.09
CA VAL A 31 -11.13 14.97 -16.73
C VAL A 31 -12.45 14.59 -17.38
N ARG A 32 -12.57 13.33 -17.77
CA ARG A 32 -13.82 12.73 -18.25
C ARG A 32 -14.24 11.62 -17.28
N PRO A 33 -15.49 11.62 -16.83
CA PRO A 33 -15.99 10.52 -16.02
C PRO A 33 -16.29 9.29 -16.88
N GLY A 34 -16.15 8.14 -16.23
CA GLY A 34 -16.50 6.84 -16.75
C GLY A 34 -16.88 5.91 -15.63
N ILE A 35 -17.35 4.73 -16.00
CA ILE A 35 -17.64 3.64 -15.06
C ILE A 35 -17.11 2.35 -15.62
N ALA A 36 -16.48 1.53 -14.78
CA ALA A 36 -16.01 0.22 -15.17
C ALA A 36 -16.56 -0.87 -14.23
N VAL A 37 -16.92 -2.00 -14.81
CA VAL A 37 -17.30 -3.22 -14.08
C VAL A 37 -16.39 -4.35 -14.49
N ARG A 38 -15.96 -5.16 -13.53
CA ARG A 38 -15.05 -6.29 -13.74
C ARG A 38 -15.59 -7.56 -13.09
N ALA A 39 -15.40 -8.67 -13.76
CA ALA A 39 -15.49 -10.01 -13.19
C ALA A 39 -14.16 -10.75 -13.41
N GLY A 40 -13.70 -11.47 -12.41
CA GLY A 40 -12.43 -12.18 -12.45
C GLY A 40 -12.41 -13.43 -11.60
N ALA A 41 -11.39 -14.24 -11.82
CA ALA A 41 -11.06 -15.43 -11.03
C ALA A 41 -9.67 -15.27 -10.46
N ASP A 42 -9.55 -15.50 -9.16
CA ASP A 42 -8.34 -15.30 -8.39
C ASP A 42 -7.94 -16.60 -7.66
N ARG A 43 -6.66 -16.69 -7.29
CA ARG A 43 -6.10 -17.82 -6.57
C ARG A 43 -5.12 -17.35 -5.48
N MET A 44 -5.30 -17.85 -4.28
CA MET A 44 -4.38 -17.58 -3.17
C MET A 44 -2.98 -18.15 -3.43
N THR A 45 -1.98 -17.40 -3.00
CA THR A 45 -0.57 -17.83 -2.95
C THR A 45 -0.22 -18.13 -1.47
N ILE A 46 0.01 -19.38 -1.14
CA ILE A 46 0.11 -19.86 0.25
C ILE A 46 1.45 -20.55 0.59
N GLY A 47 2.38 -20.63 -0.34
CA GLY A 47 3.71 -21.21 -0.11
C GLY A 47 3.63 -22.61 0.53
N SER A 48 4.30 -22.79 1.68
CA SER A 48 4.38 -24.05 2.44
C SER A 48 3.07 -24.48 3.11
N PHE A 49 2.03 -23.63 3.14
CA PHE A 49 0.74 -23.97 3.77
C PHE A 49 -0.26 -24.65 2.84
N ARG A 50 0.15 -25.03 1.63
CA ARG A 50 -0.75 -25.62 0.61
C ARG A 50 -1.54 -26.82 1.11
N ASP A 51 -0.93 -27.68 1.90
CA ASP A 51 -1.56 -28.90 2.42
C ASP A 51 -2.70 -28.63 3.41
N SER A 52 -2.82 -27.40 3.88
CA SER A 52 -3.92 -26.98 4.77
C SER A 52 -5.22 -26.68 4.02
N TYR A 53 -5.22 -26.72 2.69
CA TYR A 53 -6.35 -26.31 1.85
C TYR A 53 -6.79 -27.39 0.87
N THR A 54 -8.09 -27.41 0.54
CA THR A 54 -8.67 -28.24 -0.52
C THR A 54 -8.99 -27.42 -1.78
N SER A 55 -9.30 -26.13 -1.64
CA SER A 55 -9.49 -25.18 -2.74
C SER A 55 -8.84 -23.84 -2.40
N LEU A 56 -8.25 -23.21 -3.38
CA LEU A 56 -7.57 -21.89 -3.28
C LEU A 56 -8.13 -20.85 -4.23
N GLY A 57 -9.00 -21.25 -5.16
CA GLY A 57 -9.62 -20.38 -6.14
C GLY A 57 -10.87 -19.72 -5.58
N PHE A 58 -11.14 -18.51 -6.05
CA PHE A 58 -12.35 -17.75 -5.75
C PHE A 58 -12.63 -16.71 -6.83
N ASN A 59 -13.88 -16.22 -6.88
CA ASN A 59 -14.29 -15.18 -7.82
C ASN A 59 -14.11 -13.79 -7.22
N SER A 60 -13.87 -12.80 -8.07
CA SER A 60 -13.78 -11.39 -7.68
C SER A 60 -14.56 -10.50 -8.64
N TYR A 61 -15.11 -9.42 -8.09
CA TYR A 61 -15.90 -8.44 -8.82
C TYR A 61 -15.46 -7.04 -8.41
N THR A 62 -15.40 -6.10 -9.37
CA THR A 62 -15.13 -4.70 -9.06
C THR A 62 -16.09 -3.76 -9.76
N LEU A 63 -16.34 -2.64 -9.11
CA LEU A 63 -17.03 -1.48 -9.66
C LEU A 63 -16.12 -0.26 -9.44
N GLU A 64 -15.81 0.46 -10.52
CA GLU A 64 -14.96 1.63 -10.50
C GLU A 64 -15.67 2.84 -11.08
N TRP A 65 -15.52 3.99 -10.43
CA TRP A 65 -15.81 5.30 -10.98
C TRP A 65 -14.49 5.90 -11.48
N ASP A 66 -14.42 6.13 -12.78
CA ASP A 66 -13.21 6.53 -13.47
C ASP A 66 -13.15 8.03 -13.70
N PHE A 67 -11.93 8.57 -13.55
CA PHE A 67 -11.54 9.94 -13.86
C PHE A 67 -10.46 9.88 -14.94
N ILE A 68 -10.88 9.91 -16.19
CA ILE A 68 -10.02 9.76 -17.36
C ILE A 68 -9.38 11.10 -17.66
N THR A 69 -8.07 11.21 -17.46
CA THR A 69 -7.37 12.47 -17.62
C THR A 69 -7.26 12.89 -19.09
N ARG A 70 -7.27 14.18 -19.31
CA ARG A 70 -6.89 14.84 -20.56
C ARG A 70 -5.62 15.64 -20.33
N GLY A 71 -4.98 16.08 -21.38
CA GLY A 71 -3.86 16.99 -21.26
C GLY A 71 -3.22 17.30 -22.60
N GLU A 72 -2.79 18.51 -22.74
CA GLU A 72 -2.00 18.95 -23.88
C GLU A 72 -0.56 18.45 -23.80
N ALA A 73 0.15 18.53 -24.92
CA ALA A 73 1.58 18.21 -24.96
C ALA A 73 2.34 19.05 -23.92
N GLY A 74 3.19 18.38 -23.14
CA GLY A 74 3.95 19.01 -22.05
C GLY A 74 3.30 18.91 -20.68
N SER A 75 1.99 18.61 -20.59
CA SER A 75 1.33 18.40 -19.29
C SER A 75 1.75 17.09 -18.60
N TYR A 76 1.53 17.00 -17.30
CA TYR A 76 1.71 15.75 -16.54
C TYR A 76 0.85 14.61 -17.10
N SER A 77 -0.43 14.89 -17.40
CA SER A 77 -1.34 13.88 -17.94
C SER A 77 -0.85 13.33 -19.28
N ALA A 78 -0.44 14.19 -20.22
CA ALA A 78 0.14 13.75 -21.48
C ALA A 78 1.46 12.97 -21.28
N ALA A 79 2.30 13.41 -20.34
CA ALA A 79 3.57 12.77 -20.04
C ALA A 79 3.39 11.35 -19.47
N TYR A 80 2.28 11.09 -18.80
CA TYR A 80 1.93 9.77 -18.27
C TYR A 80 0.94 9.00 -19.17
N ASN A 81 0.82 9.39 -20.46
CA ASN A 81 -0.07 8.77 -21.45
C ASN A 81 -1.55 8.82 -21.06
N LEU A 82 -1.98 9.95 -20.46
CA LEU A 82 -3.37 10.19 -20.05
C LEU A 82 -3.89 9.10 -19.10
N PRO A 83 -3.32 9.00 -17.89
CA PRO A 83 -3.71 7.95 -16.94
C PRO A 83 -5.17 8.09 -16.54
N VAL A 84 -5.79 6.98 -16.19
CA VAL A 84 -7.10 6.93 -15.57
C VAL A 84 -6.89 6.78 -14.07
N PHE A 85 -7.48 7.66 -13.28
CA PHE A 85 -7.62 7.50 -11.84
C PHE A 85 -9.01 6.97 -11.55
N SER A 86 -9.14 6.07 -10.58
CA SER A 86 -10.44 5.52 -10.23
C SER A 86 -10.63 5.43 -8.72
N ILE A 87 -11.89 5.50 -8.30
CA ILE A 87 -12.32 5.08 -6.97
C ILE A 87 -13.13 3.82 -7.19
N GLY A 88 -12.73 2.74 -6.51
CA GLY A 88 -13.29 1.42 -6.73
C GLY A 88 -13.77 0.73 -5.47
N LEU A 89 -14.74 -0.15 -5.66
CA LEU A 89 -15.17 -1.15 -4.70
C LEU A 89 -14.90 -2.53 -5.30
N ALA A 90 -14.29 -3.43 -4.52
CA ALA A 90 -14.08 -4.81 -4.90
C ALA A 90 -14.75 -5.74 -3.91
N TYR A 91 -15.33 -6.82 -4.41
CA TYR A 91 -15.71 -7.99 -3.64
C TYR A 91 -14.82 -9.16 -4.04
N ASN A 92 -14.24 -9.83 -3.08
CA ASN A 92 -13.42 -11.03 -3.25
C ASN A 92 -14.09 -12.17 -2.48
N GLY A 93 -14.51 -13.20 -3.20
CA GLY A 93 -15.25 -14.37 -2.69
C GLY A 93 -14.34 -15.34 -1.92
N LEU A 94 -13.61 -14.86 -0.91
CA LEU A 94 -12.68 -15.70 -0.13
C LEU A 94 -13.37 -16.83 0.63
N ASP A 95 -14.66 -16.78 0.84
CA ASP A 95 -15.49 -17.87 1.39
C ASP A 95 -15.54 -19.10 0.47
N GLU A 96 -15.18 -18.96 -0.82
CA GLU A 96 -15.01 -20.07 -1.77
C GLU A 96 -13.71 -20.85 -1.50
N VAL A 97 -12.72 -20.26 -0.81
CA VAL A 97 -11.49 -20.94 -0.38
C VAL A 97 -11.79 -21.93 0.73
N LYS A 98 -11.35 -23.18 0.59
CA LYS A 98 -11.69 -24.24 1.54
C LYS A 98 -10.47 -24.77 2.26
N PHE A 99 -10.53 -24.74 3.59
CA PHE A 99 -9.57 -25.41 4.44
C PHE A 99 -9.85 -26.92 4.53
N ARG A 100 -8.82 -27.74 4.78
CA ARG A 100 -8.98 -29.15 5.16
C ARG A 100 -9.49 -29.29 6.59
N SER A 101 -9.04 -28.39 7.47
CA SER A 101 -9.43 -28.36 8.87
C SER A 101 -10.73 -27.61 9.05
N GLN A 102 -11.61 -28.11 9.92
CA GLN A 102 -12.83 -27.40 10.33
C GLN A 102 -12.54 -26.13 11.16
N ASN A 103 -11.29 -25.95 11.64
CA ASN A 103 -10.87 -24.79 12.43
C ASN A 103 -10.29 -23.66 11.56
N GLY A 104 -10.63 -23.61 10.27
CA GLY A 104 -10.23 -22.58 9.35
C GLY A 104 -11.37 -22.21 8.40
N HIS A 105 -11.62 -20.93 8.28
CA HIS A 105 -12.55 -20.36 7.29
C HIS A 105 -12.12 -18.95 6.89
N TYR A 106 -12.56 -18.52 5.74
CA TYR A 106 -12.60 -17.12 5.33
C TYR A 106 -14.05 -16.71 5.11
N SER A 107 -14.32 -15.43 5.28
CA SER A 107 -15.53 -14.77 4.79
C SER A 107 -15.21 -13.98 3.53
N GLY A 108 -16.22 -13.61 2.78
CA GLY A 108 -16.08 -12.67 1.68
C GLY A 108 -15.39 -11.38 2.14
N MET A 109 -14.60 -10.79 1.25
CA MET A 109 -13.83 -9.57 1.56
C MET A 109 -14.27 -8.43 0.64
N VAL A 110 -14.63 -7.29 1.22
CA VAL A 110 -14.92 -6.05 0.49
C VAL A 110 -13.74 -5.10 0.61
N ALA A 111 -13.31 -4.50 -0.49
CA ALA A 111 -12.28 -3.47 -0.50
C ALA A 111 -12.80 -2.18 -1.11
N ALA A 112 -12.39 -1.04 -0.53
CA ALA A 112 -12.52 0.30 -1.11
C ALA A 112 -11.12 0.83 -1.40
N TYR A 113 -10.89 1.29 -2.64
CA TYR A 113 -9.54 1.66 -3.08
C TYR A 113 -9.54 2.81 -4.07
N GLY A 114 -8.39 3.46 -4.17
CA GLY A 114 -8.04 4.33 -5.29
C GLY A 114 -7.08 3.61 -6.22
N SER A 115 -7.21 3.82 -7.51
CA SER A 115 -6.32 3.23 -8.51
C SER A 115 -5.80 4.24 -9.52
N ILE A 116 -4.67 3.89 -10.13
CA ILE A 116 -4.12 4.53 -11.32
C ILE A 116 -3.92 3.44 -12.37
N SER A 117 -4.48 3.67 -13.56
CA SER A 117 -4.30 2.84 -14.76
C SER A 117 -3.55 3.66 -15.79
N ARG A 118 -2.47 3.10 -16.35
CA ARG A 118 -1.62 3.79 -17.32
C ARG A 118 -1.29 2.90 -18.50
N ASP A 119 -1.66 3.37 -19.70
CA ASP A 119 -1.19 2.77 -20.95
C ASP A 119 0.31 3.04 -21.17
N LEU A 120 1.08 2.01 -21.48
CA LEU A 120 2.49 2.09 -21.88
C LEU A 120 2.63 2.19 -23.40
N VAL A 121 1.86 1.40 -24.13
CA VAL A 121 1.91 1.28 -25.59
C VAL A 121 0.51 1.29 -26.15
N ARG A 122 0.32 1.98 -27.30
CA ARG A 122 -0.93 1.95 -28.08
C ARG A 122 -0.63 1.53 -29.51
N PHE A 123 -1.51 0.70 -30.05
CA PHE A 123 -1.48 0.22 -31.45
C PHE A 123 -2.91 0.09 -31.99
N GLY A 124 -3.33 1.07 -32.79
CA GLY A 124 -4.71 1.18 -33.26
C GLY A 124 -5.71 1.29 -32.12
N ARG A 125 -6.66 0.35 -32.07
CA ARG A 125 -7.71 0.29 -31.01
C ARG A 125 -7.27 -0.46 -29.75
N PHE A 126 -6.05 -0.97 -29.71
CA PHE A 126 -5.52 -1.69 -28.56
C PHE A 126 -4.51 -0.85 -27.78
N SER A 127 -4.49 -1.05 -26.47
CA SER A 127 -3.41 -0.54 -25.63
C SER A 127 -3.00 -1.58 -24.58
N PHE A 128 -1.73 -1.58 -24.21
CA PHE A 128 -1.19 -2.37 -23.12
C PHE A 128 -0.65 -1.43 -22.05
N GLY A 129 -0.89 -1.76 -20.79
CA GLY A 129 -0.51 -0.91 -19.68
C GLY A 129 -0.42 -1.64 -18.35
N TYR A 130 -0.38 -0.86 -17.27
CA TYR A 130 -0.36 -1.36 -15.91
C TYR A 130 -1.35 -0.60 -15.03
N ASP A 131 -1.75 -1.27 -13.94
CA ASP A 131 -2.63 -0.76 -12.90
C ASP A 131 -1.95 -0.87 -11.55
N MET A 132 -2.19 0.11 -10.69
CA MET A 132 -1.79 0.10 -9.28
C MET A 132 -2.96 0.58 -8.44
N SER A 133 -3.26 -0.12 -7.35
CA SER A 133 -4.35 0.22 -6.44
C SER A 133 -3.88 0.20 -5.00
N LEU A 134 -4.40 1.12 -4.22
CA LEU A 134 -4.16 1.23 -2.78
C LEU A 134 -5.48 1.52 -2.08
N GLY A 135 -5.76 0.82 -0.98
CA GLY A 135 -7.01 1.00 -0.27
C GLY A 135 -7.07 0.26 1.05
N LEU A 136 -8.30 0.03 1.49
CA LEU A 136 -8.64 -0.72 2.68
C LEU A 136 -9.60 -1.83 2.32
N SER A 137 -9.48 -2.97 2.99
CA SER A 137 -10.43 -4.06 2.88
C SER A 137 -10.98 -4.47 4.24
N TYR A 138 -12.15 -5.05 4.23
CA TYR A 138 -12.85 -5.56 5.41
C TYR A 138 -13.28 -7.00 5.15
N SER A 139 -13.00 -7.87 6.14
CA SER A 139 -13.49 -9.24 6.21
C SER A 139 -13.62 -9.65 7.68
N ASP A 140 -14.70 -10.31 8.04
CA ASP A 140 -14.95 -10.83 9.39
C ASP A 140 -14.38 -12.25 9.62
N GLY A 141 -13.90 -12.90 8.55
CA GLY A 141 -13.25 -14.22 8.61
C GLY A 141 -11.78 -14.16 9.05
N TYR A 142 -11.43 -13.34 10.04
CA TYR A 142 -10.07 -13.19 10.54
C TYR A 142 -9.68 -14.28 11.55
N TYR A 143 -8.38 -14.39 11.87
CA TYR A 143 -7.86 -15.33 12.86
C TYR A 143 -8.56 -15.20 14.22
N HIS A 144 -8.91 -16.34 14.78
CA HIS A 144 -9.35 -16.45 16.17
C HIS A 144 -8.74 -17.72 16.81
N PRO A 145 -8.11 -17.64 17.99
CA PRO A 145 -7.34 -18.76 18.57
C PRO A 145 -8.15 -20.03 18.77
N VAL A 146 -9.46 -19.92 19.02
CA VAL A 146 -10.36 -21.03 19.27
C VAL A 146 -11.09 -21.47 18.00
N THR A 147 -11.77 -20.53 17.30
CA THR A 147 -12.74 -20.85 16.25
C THR A 147 -12.18 -20.77 14.83
N ASN A 148 -11.07 -20.02 14.59
CA ASN A 148 -10.47 -19.84 13.26
C ASN A 148 -8.94 -19.82 13.32
N ARG A 149 -8.35 -20.78 14.01
CA ARG A 149 -6.90 -20.84 14.27
C ARG A 149 -6.06 -21.19 13.03
N ALA A 150 -6.66 -21.77 12.00
CA ALA A 150 -5.96 -22.10 10.78
C ALA A 150 -5.74 -20.88 9.85
N ASN A 151 -6.42 -19.77 10.10
CA ASN A 151 -6.19 -18.51 9.37
C ASN A 151 -5.00 -17.75 9.98
N TRP A 152 -3.78 -17.97 9.47
CA TRP A 152 -2.56 -17.29 9.90
C TRP A 152 -2.30 -15.98 9.12
N PHE A 153 -3.15 -15.63 8.14
CA PHE A 153 -2.86 -14.55 7.20
C PHE A 153 -3.26 -13.19 7.73
N PHE A 154 -4.36 -13.10 8.49
CA PHE A 154 -4.78 -11.84 9.09
C PHE A 154 -5.62 -12.06 10.35
N SER A 155 -5.47 -11.17 11.32
CA SER A 155 -6.13 -11.20 12.63
C SER A 155 -6.87 -9.90 12.96
N SER A 156 -7.19 -9.12 11.94
CA SER A 156 -7.99 -7.90 12.05
C SER A 156 -9.03 -7.90 10.94
N PRO A 157 -10.26 -7.44 11.20
CA PRO A 157 -11.27 -7.32 10.15
C PRO A 157 -10.92 -6.21 9.14
N LEU A 158 -10.16 -5.20 9.54
CA LEU A 158 -9.71 -4.11 8.67
C LEU A 158 -8.26 -4.34 8.25
N LEU A 159 -8.04 -4.31 6.94
CA LEU A 159 -6.75 -4.59 6.31
C LEU A 159 -6.38 -3.50 5.31
N MET A 160 -5.10 -3.32 5.07
CA MET A 160 -4.60 -2.61 3.90
C MET A 160 -4.83 -3.46 2.65
N TYR A 161 -5.25 -2.83 1.58
CA TYR A 161 -5.38 -3.41 0.25
C TYR A 161 -4.36 -2.78 -0.70
N VAL A 162 -3.53 -3.60 -1.33
CA VAL A 162 -2.58 -3.18 -2.35
C VAL A 162 -2.74 -4.12 -3.55
N ALA A 163 -2.81 -3.56 -4.75
CA ALA A 163 -2.84 -4.34 -5.97
C ALA A 163 -1.94 -3.73 -7.04
N GLY A 164 -1.44 -4.59 -7.92
CA GLY A 164 -0.71 -4.17 -9.11
C GLY A 164 -0.83 -5.22 -10.20
N GLY A 165 -0.90 -4.78 -11.45
CA GLY A 165 -1.11 -5.69 -12.56
C GLY A 165 -0.82 -5.08 -13.92
N GLY A 166 -1.08 -5.87 -14.95
CA GLY A 166 -1.05 -5.44 -16.33
C GLY A 166 -2.42 -5.61 -16.99
N HIS A 167 -2.71 -4.76 -17.95
CA HIS A 167 -3.95 -4.83 -18.71
C HIS A 167 -3.72 -4.71 -20.21
N LEU A 168 -4.63 -5.31 -20.96
CA LEU A 168 -4.83 -5.11 -22.38
C LEU A 168 -6.21 -4.50 -22.59
N THR A 169 -6.28 -3.31 -23.15
CA THR A 169 -7.52 -2.61 -23.45
C THR A 169 -7.82 -2.69 -24.95
N TRP A 170 -9.03 -3.01 -25.29
CA TRP A 170 -9.59 -2.94 -26.64
C TRP A 170 -10.72 -1.91 -26.71
N GLN A 171 -10.52 -0.85 -27.48
CA GLN A 171 -11.54 0.15 -27.76
C GLN A 171 -12.52 -0.39 -28.79
N VAL A 172 -13.63 -0.95 -28.33
CA VAL A 172 -14.66 -1.53 -29.19
C VAL A 172 -15.47 -0.45 -29.90
N ALA A 173 -15.81 0.62 -29.18
CA ALA A 173 -16.56 1.79 -29.67
C ALA A 173 -15.99 3.09 -29.08
N SER A 174 -16.49 4.24 -29.55
CA SER A 174 -16.03 5.54 -29.05
C SER A 174 -16.20 5.72 -27.52
N ARG A 175 -17.17 5.02 -26.93
CA ARG A 175 -17.52 5.08 -25.50
C ARG A 175 -17.34 3.76 -24.74
N ILE A 176 -16.87 2.69 -25.39
CA ILE A 176 -16.76 1.38 -24.76
C ILE A 176 -15.37 0.81 -24.95
N ASP A 177 -14.72 0.50 -23.84
CA ASP A 177 -13.50 -0.29 -23.77
C ASP A 177 -13.80 -1.67 -23.15
N LEU A 178 -13.24 -2.72 -23.71
CA LEU A 178 -13.10 -4.03 -23.08
C LEU A 178 -11.67 -4.19 -22.61
N ILE A 179 -11.50 -4.66 -21.39
CA ILE A 179 -10.19 -4.74 -20.73
C ILE A 179 -9.99 -6.16 -20.20
N ALA A 180 -8.90 -6.79 -20.60
CA ALA A 180 -8.41 -8.02 -19.98
C ALA A 180 -7.25 -7.68 -19.06
N ASP A 181 -7.26 -8.18 -17.83
CA ASP A 181 -6.22 -7.90 -16.84
C ASP A 181 -5.68 -9.16 -16.17
N ILE A 182 -4.45 -9.05 -15.70
CA ILE A 182 -3.84 -9.94 -14.73
C ILE A 182 -3.23 -9.10 -13.61
N SER A 183 -3.48 -9.49 -12.36
CA SER A 183 -3.02 -8.70 -11.21
C SER A 183 -2.61 -9.58 -10.04
N VAL A 184 -1.73 -9.04 -9.21
CA VAL A 184 -1.39 -9.54 -7.87
C VAL A 184 -1.97 -8.60 -6.84
N ARG A 185 -2.48 -9.16 -5.75
CA ARG A 185 -3.13 -8.41 -4.68
C ARG A 185 -2.60 -8.87 -3.34
N HIS A 186 -2.48 -7.92 -2.42
CA HIS A 186 -2.03 -8.14 -1.06
C HIS A 186 -2.99 -7.47 -0.07
N ASN A 187 -3.39 -8.24 0.96
CA ASN A 187 -4.15 -7.71 2.09
C ASN A 187 -3.44 -8.08 3.38
N SER A 188 -3.21 -7.11 4.24
CA SER A 188 -2.59 -7.32 5.55
C SER A 188 -3.01 -6.26 6.55
N SER A 189 -2.88 -6.58 7.83
CA SER A 189 -3.13 -5.60 8.89
C SER A 189 -2.01 -4.56 9.03
N ALA A 190 -0.98 -4.55 8.17
CA ALA A 190 0.22 -3.72 8.31
C ALA A 190 0.80 -3.79 9.75
N ARG A 191 0.79 -4.97 10.36
CA ARG A 191 1.18 -5.27 11.75
C ARG A 191 0.34 -4.61 12.84
N PHE A 192 -0.86 -4.15 12.54
CA PHE A 192 -1.80 -3.72 13.59
C PHE A 192 -2.25 -4.86 14.52
N ALA A 193 -2.22 -6.10 14.04
CA ALA A 193 -2.63 -7.28 14.78
C ALA A 193 -1.80 -8.50 14.37
N TYR A 194 -1.77 -9.54 15.21
CA TYR A 194 -1.09 -10.80 14.97
C TYR A 194 -2.03 -11.99 15.20
N PRO A 195 -1.87 -13.09 14.43
CA PRO A 195 -0.91 -13.32 13.34
C PRO A 195 -1.21 -12.43 12.11
N ASN A 196 -0.17 -12.12 11.33
CA ASN A 196 -0.25 -11.29 10.13
C ASN A 196 0.70 -11.82 9.04
N GLY A 197 0.39 -12.96 8.48
CA GLY A 197 1.13 -13.53 7.35
C GLY A 197 0.96 -12.78 6.04
N GLY A 198 -0.09 -11.96 5.96
CA GLY A 198 -0.49 -11.27 4.74
C GLY A 198 -1.13 -12.21 3.71
N LEU A 199 -2.31 -11.85 3.23
CA LEU A 199 -3.04 -12.60 2.22
C LEU A 199 -2.59 -12.15 0.84
N ASN A 200 -1.91 -13.02 0.11
CA ASN A 200 -1.47 -12.78 -1.26
C ASN A 200 -2.30 -13.63 -2.22
N TYR A 201 -2.75 -13.05 -3.31
CA TYR A 201 -3.43 -13.76 -4.39
C TYR A 201 -3.18 -13.09 -5.73
N TRP A 202 -3.35 -13.85 -6.79
CA TRP A 202 -3.23 -13.39 -8.16
C TRP A 202 -4.39 -13.94 -8.98
N GLY A 203 -4.70 -13.26 -10.04
CA GLY A 203 -5.75 -13.69 -10.93
C GLY A 203 -5.89 -12.80 -12.14
N GLY A 204 -6.85 -13.14 -12.98
CA GLY A 204 -7.19 -12.40 -14.18
C GLY A 204 -8.68 -12.09 -14.24
N GLY A 205 -9.02 -11.12 -15.06
CA GLY A 205 -10.40 -10.71 -15.21
C GLY A 205 -10.68 -10.04 -16.55
N LEU A 206 -11.96 -9.82 -16.77
CA LEU A 206 -12.48 -9.04 -17.89
C LEU A 206 -13.30 -7.89 -17.34
N SER A 207 -13.07 -6.69 -17.89
CA SER A 207 -13.79 -5.47 -17.54
C SER A 207 -14.44 -4.86 -18.77
N ALA A 208 -15.59 -4.22 -18.54
CA ALA A 208 -16.19 -3.30 -19.49
C ALA A 208 -16.18 -1.91 -18.88
N ARG A 209 -15.60 -0.94 -19.60
CA ARG A 209 -15.59 0.48 -19.22
C ARG A 209 -16.47 1.27 -20.15
N TYR A 210 -17.35 2.07 -19.58
CA TYR A 210 -18.19 3.01 -20.31
C TYR A 210 -17.73 4.44 -20.05
N HIS A 211 -17.50 5.20 -21.12
CA HIS A 211 -17.13 6.61 -21.08
C HIS A 211 -18.39 7.48 -21.26
N PHE A 212 -18.64 8.42 -20.35
CA PHE A 212 -19.81 9.29 -20.44
C PHE A 212 -19.70 10.32 -21.57
N SER A 213 -18.51 10.52 -22.15
CA SER A 213 -18.30 11.34 -23.34
C SER A 213 -17.44 10.61 -24.35
N ASP A 214 -17.56 10.97 -25.63
CA ASP A 214 -16.75 10.36 -26.69
C ASP A 214 -15.26 10.55 -26.44
N ARG A 215 -14.50 9.49 -26.65
CA ARG A 215 -13.04 9.54 -26.56
C ARG A 215 -12.50 10.29 -27.77
N PRO A 216 -11.59 11.29 -27.61
CA PRO A 216 -10.92 11.89 -28.76
C PRO A 216 -10.16 10.76 -29.47
N GLU A 217 -10.18 10.78 -30.78
CA GLU A 217 -9.33 9.87 -31.57
C GLU A 217 -7.87 10.11 -31.14
N SER A 218 -7.32 9.11 -30.46
CA SER A 218 -5.92 9.19 -30.02
C SER A 218 -5.03 8.81 -31.21
N GLY A 219 -4.73 9.77 -32.06
CA GLY A 219 -3.89 9.58 -33.25
C GLY A 219 -2.42 9.28 -33.00
N ARG A 220 -2.06 8.68 -31.86
CA ARG A 220 -0.65 8.41 -31.51
C ARG A 220 -0.43 6.94 -31.18
N ASN A 221 0.04 6.20 -32.18
CA ASN A 221 0.55 4.85 -32.02
C ASN A 221 2.00 4.87 -31.48
N GLY A 222 2.36 3.85 -30.72
CA GLY A 222 3.73 3.61 -30.26
C GLY A 222 3.99 3.97 -28.79
N VAL A 223 5.22 3.73 -28.37
CA VAL A 223 5.72 4.11 -27.04
C VAL A 223 6.13 5.56 -27.07
N ARG A 224 5.40 6.42 -26.39
CA ARG A 224 5.82 7.80 -26.20
C ARG A 224 5.80 8.15 -24.71
N THR A 225 6.90 8.70 -24.24
CA THR A 225 6.99 9.39 -22.95
C THR A 225 7.22 10.87 -23.22
N PRO A 226 6.16 11.67 -23.51
CA PRO A 226 6.33 13.09 -23.72
C PRO A 226 7.02 13.73 -22.53
N ARG A 227 7.86 14.72 -22.78
CA ARG A 227 8.52 15.49 -21.72
C ARG A 227 7.48 16.36 -21.02
N ILE A 228 7.57 16.50 -19.70
CA ILE A 228 6.84 17.51 -18.95
C ILE A 228 7.50 18.85 -19.21
N SER A 229 6.69 19.89 -19.48
CA SER A 229 7.19 21.25 -19.69
C SER A 229 7.96 21.76 -18.49
N ASP A 230 9.08 22.45 -18.74
CA ASP A 230 10.02 22.84 -17.68
C ASP A 230 9.42 23.92 -16.73
N ASP A 231 8.39 24.64 -17.15
CA ASP A 231 7.62 25.58 -16.33
C ASP A 231 6.71 24.93 -15.29
N LEU A 232 6.43 23.64 -15.43
CA LEU A 232 5.58 22.89 -14.50
C LEU A 232 6.33 22.27 -13.30
N TYR A 233 7.65 22.36 -13.29
CA TYR A 233 8.47 21.87 -12.18
C TYR A 233 9.78 22.63 -12.08
N GLU A 234 10.33 22.69 -10.88
CA GLU A 234 11.66 23.24 -10.66
C GLU A 234 12.67 22.09 -10.54
N LYS A 235 13.72 22.15 -11.36
CA LYS A 235 14.86 21.28 -11.30
C LYS A 235 15.83 21.79 -10.24
N GLY A 236 16.37 20.90 -9.41
CA GLY A 236 17.34 21.29 -8.38
C GLY A 236 17.16 20.54 -7.09
N TRP A 237 17.90 20.96 -6.09
CA TRP A 237 17.86 20.41 -4.73
C TRP A 237 16.63 20.87 -3.98
N SER A 238 16.08 19.96 -3.17
CA SER A 238 15.13 20.26 -2.11
C SER A 238 15.52 19.50 -0.85
N TYR A 239 15.25 20.11 0.31
CA TYR A 239 15.59 19.59 1.61
C TYR A 239 14.30 19.43 2.41
N GLU A 240 14.08 18.23 2.93
CA GLU A 240 12.85 17.88 3.63
C GLU A 240 13.16 17.44 5.05
N PHE A 241 12.50 18.05 6.03
CA PHE A 241 12.50 17.62 7.43
C PHE A 241 11.10 17.11 7.75
N TYR A 242 11.00 15.95 8.37
CA TYR A 242 9.70 15.38 8.73
C TYR A 242 9.73 14.64 10.05
N ALA A 243 8.58 14.62 10.69
CA ALA A 243 8.28 13.82 11.86
C ALA A 243 7.01 13.01 11.63
N GLY A 244 6.95 11.84 12.20
CA GLY A 244 5.80 10.98 12.06
C GLY A 244 5.77 9.85 13.05
N GLY A 245 4.83 8.94 12.84
CA GLY A 245 4.70 7.77 13.66
C GLY A 245 3.49 6.93 13.28
N GLY A 246 3.37 5.83 14.00
CA GLY A 246 2.31 4.87 13.82
C GLY A 246 2.19 3.98 15.06
N VAL A 247 1.54 2.87 14.88
CA VAL A 247 1.44 1.85 15.93
C VAL A 247 1.58 0.47 15.31
N HIS A 248 2.13 -0.49 16.08
CA HIS A 248 2.16 -1.89 15.68
C HIS A 248 1.87 -2.85 16.84
N ALA A 249 1.49 -4.09 16.53
CA ALA A 249 1.50 -5.20 17.44
C ALA A 249 2.87 -5.88 17.44
N CYS A 250 3.39 -6.22 18.62
CA CYS A 250 4.67 -6.91 18.74
C CYS A 250 4.51 -8.41 18.44
N ALA A 251 5.18 -8.88 17.38
CA ALA A 251 5.12 -10.29 16.97
C ALA A 251 5.68 -11.24 18.04
N ALA A 252 6.77 -10.84 18.69
CA ALA A 252 7.39 -11.63 19.75
C ALA A 252 6.47 -11.75 20.98
N GLU A 253 5.82 -10.64 21.37
CA GLU A 253 4.84 -10.63 22.47
C GLU A 253 3.66 -11.57 22.17
N TRP A 254 3.12 -11.54 20.96
CA TRP A 254 2.07 -12.47 20.55
C TRP A 254 2.55 -13.93 20.61
N LEU A 255 3.75 -14.22 20.09
CA LEU A 255 4.30 -15.56 20.07
C LEU A 255 4.56 -16.08 21.50
N ALA A 256 5.16 -15.26 22.37
CA ALA A 256 5.40 -15.61 23.76
C ALA A 256 4.09 -15.87 24.52
N THR A 257 3.11 -14.97 24.39
CA THR A 257 1.78 -15.13 24.99
C THR A 257 1.11 -16.43 24.50
N SER A 258 1.17 -16.72 23.20
CA SER A 258 0.56 -17.93 22.63
C SER A 258 1.20 -19.25 23.12
N ARG A 259 2.40 -19.18 23.70
CA ARG A 259 3.09 -20.34 24.31
C ARG A 259 2.83 -20.49 25.81
N THR A 260 2.41 -19.42 26.46
CA THR A 260 2.29 -19.38 27.94
C THR A 260 0.86 -19.47 28.43
N VAL A 261 -0.14 -19.22 27.59
CA VAL A 261 -1.56 -19.29 27.97
C VAL A 261 -2.34 -20.28 27.09
N ASP A 262 -3.48 -20.75 27.57
CA ASP A 262 -4.43 -21.53 26.75
C ASP A 262 -5.10 -20.66 25.67
N LYS A 263 -5.86 -21.30 24.79
CA LYS A 263 -6.46 -20.63 23.63
C LYS A 263 -7.58 -19.67 24.00
N GLU A 264 -8.34 -19.98 24.99
CA GLU A 264 -9.45 -19.18 25.53
C GLU A 264 -8.91 -17.92 26.17
N THR A 265 -7.87 -18.03 26.98
CA THR A 265 -7.13 -16.90 27.56
C THR A 265 -6.48 -16.06 26.47
N LEU A 266 -5.84 -16.67 25.46
CA LEU A 266 -5.27 -15.95 24.33
C LEU A 266 -6.33 -15.17 23.55
N ALA A 267 -7.54 -15.75 23.36
CA ALA A 267 -8.66 -15.08 22.71
C ALA A 267 -9.16 -13.85 23.48
N ALA A 268 -9.13 -13.94 24.82
CA ALA A 268 -9.52 -12.84 25.71
C ALA A 268 -8.41 -11.79 25.89
N THR A 269 -7.15 -12.13 25.55
CA THR A 269 -6.01 -11.23 25.71
C THR A 269 -6.04 -10.12 24.67
N ASN A 270 -6.16 -8.87 25.11
CA ASN A 270 -6.07 -7.71 24.25
C ASN A 270 -4.60 -7.25 24.17
N LEU A 271 -3.86 -7.79 23.21
CA LEU A 271 -2.46 -7.43 22.99
C LEU A 271 -2.29 -5.93 22.74
N ARG A 272 -1.28 -5.35 23.38
CA ARG A 272 -1.00 -3.92 23.32
C ARG A 272 -0.62 -3.48 21.91
N LYS A 273 -1.08 -2.30 21.52
CA LYS A 273 -0.59 -1.58 20.34
C LYS A 273 0.51 -0.62 20.80
N TRP A 274 1.69 -0.80 20.24
CA TRP A 274 2.90 -0.07 20.64
C TRP A 274 3.11 1.13 19.74
N PRO A 275 3.21 2.36 20.29
CA PRO A 275 3.56 3.54 19.51
C PRO A 275 4.94 3.44 18.87
N MET A 276 5.03 3.90 17.64
CA MET A 276 6.26 4.02 16.85
C MET A 276 6.44 5.46 16.44
N GLY A 277 7.67 5.94 16.40
CA GLY A 277 7.99 7.30 15.96
C GLY A 277 9.03 7.30 14.85
N SER A 278 9.02 8.33 14.02
CA SER A 278 10.03 8.58 13.00
C SER A 278 10.38 10.07 12.94
N LEU A 279 11.66 10.36 12.75
CA LEU A 279 12.18 11.65 12.34
C LEU A 279 13.06 11.44 11.13
N GLY A 280 13.06 12.35 10.18
CA GLY A 280 13.88 12.20 8.99
C GLY A 280 14.28 13.52 8.35
N PHE A 281 15.35 13.42 7.60
CA PHE A 281 15.87 14.45 6.71
C PHE A 281 16.19 13.82 5.38
N ASP A 282 15.64 14.39 4.29
CA ASP A 282 15.93 13.98 2.93
C ASP A 282 16.51 15.16 2.14
N ALA A 283 17.60 14.92 1.41
CA ALA A 283 18.12 15.84 0.41
C ALA A 283 17.88 15.23 -0.96
N ILE A 284 16.95 15.80 -1.74
CA ILE A 284 16.44 15.25 -3.00
C ILE A 284 16.79 16.19 -4.13
N TYR A 285 17.45 15.67 -5.17
CA TYR A 285 17.66 16.37 -6.43
C TYR A 285 16.59 16.00 -7.45
N ARG A 286 15.79 16.94 -7.85
CA ARG A 286 14.78 16.75 -8.88
C ARG A 286 15.41 16.77 -10.27
N LEU A 287 15.52 15.57 -10.88
CA LEU A 287 16.15 15.37 -12.19
C LEU A 287 15.23 15.83 -13.34
N SER A 288 13.93 15.63 -13.17
CA SER A 288 12.92 15.93 -14.20
C SER A 288 11.55 16.18 -13.56
N GLY A 289 10.56 16.56 -14.35
CA GLY A 289 9.19 16.67 -13.87
C GLY A 289 8.63 15.36 -13.27
N ARG A 290 9.21 14.21 -13.63
CA ARG A 290 8.75 12.90 -13.15
C ARG A 290 9.57 12.32 -12.01
N PHE A 291 10.86 12.63 -11.90
CA PHE A 291 11.78 11.85 -11.12
C PHE A 291 12.74 12.70 -10.28
N GLY A 292 12.88 12.32 -9.02
CA GLY A 292 13.85 12.83 -8.08
C GLY A 292 14.60 11.71 -7.39
N VAL A 293 15.86 11.95 -7.05
CA VAL A 293 16.71 11.01 -6.30
C VAL A 293 17.48 11.77 -5.23
N GLY A 294 17.79 11.11 -4.15
CA GLY A 294 18.50 11.74 -3.06
C GLY A 294 19.00 10.80 -2.00
N VAL A 295 19.42 11.40 -0.91
CA VAL A 295 19.89 10.71 0.28
C VAL A 295 18.99 11.05 1.46
N SER A 296 18.92 10.15 2.41
CA SER A 296 18.05 10.25 3.58
C SER A 296 18.82 9.90 4.85
N ALA A 297 18.53 10.63 5.93
CA ALA A 297 18.92 10.27 7.30
C ALA A 297 17.63 10.09 8.11
N SER A 298 17.55 9.01 8.90
CA SER A 298 16.35 8.68 9.65
C SER A 298 16.67 8.24 11.07
N ALA A 299 15.84 8.68 12.01
CA ALA A 299 15.80 8.19 13.38
C ALA A 299 14.41 7.57 13.64
N PHE A 300 14.38 6.42 14.29
CA PHE A 300 13.15 5.72 14.63
C PHE A 300 13.10 5.46 16.13
N TYR A 301 11.90 5.57 16.67
CA TYR A 301 11.58 5.23 18.05
C TYR A 301 10.63 4.04 18.08
N CYS A 302 10.89 3.09 18.96
CA CYS A 302 10.10 1.87 19.13
C CYS A 302 9.82 1.68 20.63
N SER A 303 8.56 1.78 21.05
CA SER A 303 8.21 1.78 22.48
C SER A 303 8.09 0.39 23.09
N ASN A 304 8.21 -0.69 22.31
CA ASN A 304 7.96 -2.06 22.77
C ASN A 304 9.19 -2.83 23.28
N MET A 305 10.28 -2.16 23.64
CA MET A 305 11.54 -2.83 23.98
C MET A 305 11.44 -3.73 25.21
N GLU A 306 10.66 -3.33 26.22
CA GLU A 306 10.42 -4.17 27.41
C GLU A 306 9.62 -5.43 27.07
N ALA A 307 8.55 -5.29 26.27
CA ALA A 307 7.76 -6.42 25.81
C ALA A 307 8.59 -7.37 24.93
N LEU A 308 9.48 -6.82 24.11
CA LEU A 308 10.39 -7.62 23.29
C LEU A 308 11.37 -8.40 24.15
N ARG A 309 11.97 -7.77 25.18
CA ARG A 309 12.89 -8.44 26.11
C ARG A 309 12.18 -9.56 26.87
N TRP A 310 11.00 -9.30 27.42
CA TRP A 310 10.17 -10.33 28.06
C TRP A 310 9.89 -11.49 27.12
N ALA A 311 9.46 -11.19 25.91
CA ALA A 311 9.14 -12.22 24.91
C ALA A 311 10.37 -13.05 24.51
N ASP A 312 11.53 -12.40 24.34
CA ASP A 312 12.78 -13.11 24.05
C ASP A 312 13.16 -14.05 25.21
N GLY A 313 12.94 -13.64 26.47
CA GLY A 313 13.12 -14.51 27.64
C GLY A 313 12.26 -15.77 27.61
N ILE A 314 10.98 -15.63 27.25
CA ILE A 314 10.06 -16.78 27.09
C ILE A 314 10.42 -17.68 25.91
N ILE A 315 10.87 -17.08 24.81
CA ILE A 315 11.08 -17.81 23.54
C ILE A 315 12.45 -18.50 23.52
N TYR A 316 13.50 -17.83 23.99
CA TYR A 316 14.92 -18.23 23.87
C TYR A 316 15.61 -18.48 25.21
N GLY A 317 14.97 -18.14 26.33
CA GLY A 317 15.50 -18.24 27.69
C GLY A 317 16.02 -16.91 28.23
N GLU A 318 15.89 -16.72 29.54
CA GLU A 318 16.25 -15.48 30.25
C GLU A 318 17.75 -15.13 30.12
N GLU A 319 18.63 -16.12 30.07
CA GLU A 319 20.07 -15.92 29.89
C GLU A 319 20.35 -15.28 28.52
N ALA A 320 19.77 -15.82 27.45
CA ALA A 320 19.92 -15.29 26.09
C ALA A 320 19.32 -13.88 25.97
N ALA A 321 18.14 -13.63 26.54
CA ALA A 321 17.50 -12.33 26.55
C ALA A 321 18.32 -11.29 27.33
N SER A 322 18.96 -11.69 28.44
CA SER A 322 19.80 -10.81 29.26
C SER A 322 21.13 -10.47 28.56
N ALA A 323 21.65 -11.36 27.73
CA ALA A 323 22.84 -11.12 26.92
C ALA A 323 22.59 -10.22 25.70
N ALA A 324 21.34 -10.14 25.23
CA ALA A 324 20.95 -9.33 24.09
C ALA A 324 20.84 -7.83 24.44
N SER A 325 20.90 -6.98 23.41
CA SER A 325 20.80 -5.54 23.57
C SER A 325 19.48 -4.99 23.08
N TYR A 326 18.85 -4.12 23.86
CA TYR A 326 17.58 -3.47 23.57
C TYR A 326 17.73 -1.95 23.70
N ALA A 327 17.36 -1.21 22.67
CA ALA A 327 17.32 0.24 22.70
C ALA A 327 16.10 0.76 21.92
N PRO A 328 15.36 1.73 22.46
CA PRO A 328 14.16 2.25 21.82
C PRO A 328 14.45 3.05 20.55
N PHE A 329 15.67 3.56 20.41
CA PHE A 329 16.08 4.34 19.25
C PHE A 329 16.92 3.52 18.28
N SER A 330 16.72 3.77 16.98
CA SER A 330 17.58 3.30 15.91
C SER A 330 17.83 4.42 14.91
N PHE A 331 19.03 4.41 14.30
CA PHE A 331 19.48 5.44 13.37
C PHE A 331 19.98 4.80 12.09
N GLY A 332 19.63 5.40 10.96
CA GLY A 332 20.03 4.90 9.65
C GLY A 332 20.15 6.00 8.62
N ALA A 333 20.78 5.66 7.50
CA ALA A 333 20.86 6.50 6.32
C ALA A 333 20.59 5.65 5.08
N GLY A 334 20.20 6.29 3.97
CA GLY A 334 19.85 5.55 2.76
C GLY A 334 19.67 6.42 1.54
N ALA A 335 19.26 5.78 0.46
CA ALA A 335 18.82 6.42 -0.76
C ALA A 335 17.31 6.65 -0.74
N VAL A 336 16.87 7.73 -1.38
CA VAL A 336 15.46 8.03 -1.58
C VAL A 336 15.22 8.33 -3.06
N GLN A 337 14.10 7.82 -3.58
CA GLN A 337 13.64 8.03 -4.95
C GLN A 337 12.19 8.52 -4.90
N GLU A 338 11.86 9.47 -5.78
CA GLU A 338 10.50 9.99 -5.93
C GLU A 338 10.06 9.96 -7.39
N VAL A 339 8.81 9.48 -7.59
CA VAL A 339 8.12 9.55 -8.88
C VAL A 339 6.94 10.49 -8.74
N PHE A 340 7.01 11.61 -9.43
CA PHE A 340 6.04 12.71 -9.30
C PHE A 340 4.90 12.61 -10.31
N TYR A 341 3.69 12.82 -9.81
CA TYR A 341 2.55 13.22 -10.61
C TYR A 341 1.95 14.50 -10.01
N LYS A 342 2.14 15.62 -10.68
CA LYS A 342 1.76 16.95 -10.17
C LYS A 342 2.34 17.21 -8.77
N ARG A 343 1.48 17.32 -7.77
CA ARG A 343 1.79 17.62 -6.36
C ARG A 343 1.86 16.37 -5.48
N THR A 344 1.79 15.19 -6.08
CA THR A 344 1.90 13.91 -5.39
C THR A 344 3.17 13.21 -5.84
N ALA A 345 3.86 12.57 -4.93
CA ALA A 345 4.99 11.71 -5.24
C ALA A 345 4.78 10.32 -4.62
N PHE A 346 4.99 9.29 -5.41
CA PHE A 346 5.33 7.98 -4.85
C PHE A 346 6.81 8.01 -4.49
N TYR A 347 7.15 7.63 -3.26
CA TYR A 347 8.55 7.55 -2.85
C TYR A 347 8.93 6.16 -2.36
N LEU A 348 10.18 5.81 -2.60
CA LEU A 348 10.85 4.63 -2.10
C LEU A 348 12.14 5.08 -1.40
N GLN A 349 12.34 4.65 -0.17
CA GLN A 349 13.57 4.83 0.59
C GLN A 349 14.12 3.46 0.93
N GLU A 350 15.39 3.24 0.63
CA GLU A 350 16.15 2.05 1.01
C GLU A 350 17.29 2.49 1.92
N GLY A 351 17.30 2.00 3.16
CA GLY A 351 18.19 2.46 4.19
C GLY A 351 18.93 1.36 4.93
N TYR A 352 20.06 1.75 5.54
CA TYR A 352 20.89 0.91 6.37
C TYR A 352 20.98 1.51 7.78
N TYR A 353 20.71 0.67 8.80
CA TYR A 353 20.91 1.05 10.21
C TYR A 353 22.39 0.97 10.59
N PHE A 354 22.98 2.09 10.96
CA PHE A 354 24.29 2.11 11.59
C PHE A 354 24.21 1.97 13.12
N TYR A 355 23.00 2.14 13.69
CA TYR A 355 22.71 1.84 15.09
C TYR A 355 21.30 1.25 15.22
N ARG A 356 21.20 0.03 15.74
CA ARG A 356 19.95 -0.64 16.08
C ARG A 356 20.25 -1.75 17.10
N LYS A 357 19.45 -1.79 18.19
CA LYS A 357 19.51 -2.82 19.22
C LYS A 357 18.10 -3.30 19.49
N SER A 358 17.68 -4.40 18.89
CA SER A 358 16.29 -4.86 18.84
C SER A 358 16.12 -6.28 19.34
N GLY A 359 16.98 -6.75 20.24
CA GLY A 359 16.88 -8.09 20.83
C GLY A 359 17.19 -9.22 19.87
N ILE A 360 16.68 -10.41 20.19
CA ILE A 360 16.94 -11.65 19.44
C ILE A 360 15.88 -11.88 18.37
N HIS A 361 14.60 -11.83 18.75
CA HIS A 361 13.47 -12.18 17.86
C HIS A 361 13.28 -11.17 16.72
N ALA A 362 13.57 -9.92 16.96
CA ALA A 362 13.41 -8.86 15.97
C ALA A 362 14.60 -8.73 15.00
N ASP A 363 15.36 -9.79 14.78
CA ASP A 363 16.46 -9.77 13.83
C ASP A 363 15.95 -9.72 12.38
N HIS A 364 15.86 -8.51 11.88
CA HIS A 364 15.58 -8.22 10.48
C HIS A 364 16.81 -7.70 9.74
N GLY A 365 17.99 -7.78 10.38
CA GLY A 365 19.25 -7.26 9.86
C GLY A 365 19.31 -5.73 9.92
N HIS A 366 20.24 -5.18 9.11
CA HIS A 366 20.54 -3.75 9.10
C HIS A 366 19.79 -2.96 8.01
N LEU A 367 19.03 -3.62 7.13
CA LEU A 367 18.30 -2.96 6.04
C LEU A 367 16.87 -2.63 6.46
N TYR A 368 16.38 -1.49 6.00
CA TYR A 368 14.98 -1.11 6.06
C TYR A 368 14.55 -0.44 4.77
N GLU A 369 13.26 -0.58 4.47
CA GLU A 369 12.60 0.06 3.35
C GLU A 369 11.45 0.93 3.87
N ARG A 370 11.17 2.04 3.16
CA ARG A 370 9.96 2.83 3.32
C ARG A 370 9.38 3.11 1.94
N ALA A 371 8.15 2.71 1.72
CA ALA A 371 7.45 2.96 0.46
C ALA A 371 6.10 3.62 0.74
N GLY A 372 5.77 4.67 0.00
CA GLY A 372 4.54 5.39 0.26
C GLY A 372 4.29 6.58 -0.67
N LEU A 373 3.34 7.39 -0.25
CA LEU A 373 2.91 8.58 -0.98
C LEU A 373 3.22 9.83 -0.17
N ARG A 374 3.69 10.88 -0.87
CA ARG A 374 3.86 12.24 -0.36
C ARG A 374 2.92 13.18 -1.11
N LEU A 375 2.30 14.08 -0.39
CA LEU A 375 1.41 15.11 -0.91
C LEU A 375 1.97 16.48 -0.54
N TYR A 376 2.14 17.36 -1.54
CA TYR A 376 2.66 18.71 -1.43
C TYR A 376 1.57 19.75 -1.76
N PRO A 377 0.65 20.08 -0.81
CA PRO A 377 -0.47 20.95 -1.10
C PRO A 377 -0.01 22.39 -1.30
N ARG A 378 -0.40 23.04 -2.42
CA ARG A 378 0.00 24.41 -2.75
C ARG A 378 -0.42 25.43 -1.70
N ARG A 379 -1.59 25.24 -1.07
CA ARG A 379 -2.18 26.21 -0.15
C ARG A 379 -1.45 26.33 1.18
N ILE A 380 -0.65 25.33 1.54
CA ILE A 380 0.06 25.25 2.82
C ILE A 380 1.56 24.97 2.64
N GLU A 381 2.13 25.40 1.49
CA GLU A 381 3.59 25.36 1.33
C GLU A 381 4.26 26.14 2.47
N PRO A 382 5.35 25.64 3.05
CA PRO A 382 6.20 24.53 2.61
C PRO A 382 5.84 23.16 3.17
N PHE A 383 4.70 22.99 3.79
CA PHE A 383 4.32 21.71 4.44
C PHE A 383 3.99 20.61 3.42
N PHE A 384 4.31 19.37 3.79
CA PHE A 384 3.86 18.17 3.10
C PHE A 384 3.37 17.12 4.09
N PHE A 385 2.56 16.18 3.58
CA PHE A 385 2.08 15.01 4.30
C PHE A 385 2.55 13.75 3.59
N SER A 386 2.76 12.69 4.37
CA SER A 386 3.09 11.40 3.80
C SER A 386 2.44 10.28 4.57
N VAL A 387 2.11 9.22 3.85
CA VAL A 387 1.80 7.91 4.42
C VAL A 387 2.69 6.88 3.76
N CYS A 388 3.35 6.07 4.56
CA CYS A 388 4.19 4.99 4.06
C CYS A 388 4.09 3.74 4.93
N ILE A 389 4.53 2.64 4.36
CA ILE A 389 4.84 1.42 5.09
C ILE A 389 6.35 1.39 5.30
N LYS A 390 6.77 1.34 6.56
CA LYS A 390 8.14 0.96 6.92
C LYS A 390 8.22 -0.55 6.98
N ALA A 391 9.24 -1.13 6.40
CA ALA A 391 9.43 -2.57 6.28
C ALA A 391 10.89 -2.98 6.54
N HIS A 392 11.08 -4.27 6.78
CA HIS A 392 12.37 -4.93 6.82
C HIS A 392 12.31 -6.17 5.93
N ARG A 393 13.14 -6.21 4.87
CA ARG A 393 13.12 -7.31 3.87
C ARG A 393 11.70 -7.56 3.35
N PHE A 394 11.01 -6.46 2.98
CA PHE A 394 9.62 -6.44 2.48
C PHE A 394 8.55 -6.94 3.47
N LYS A 395 8.88 -7.17 4.73
CA LYS A 395 7.91 -7.46 5.79
C LYS A 395 7.55 -6.14 6.49
N ALA A 396 6.30 -5.76 6.42
CA ALA A 396 5.80 -4.54 7.06
C ALA A 396 6.16 -4.52 8.55
N ASP A 397 6.66 -3.38 9.03
CA ASP A 397 6.93 -3.10 10.44
C ASP A 397 5.80 -2.27 11.04
N TYR A 398 5.49 -1.13 10.43
CA TYR A 398 4.30 -0.32 10.77
C TYR A 398 3.98 0.64 9.63
N MET A 399 2.74 1.16 9.67
CA MET A 399 2.32 2.27 8.83
C MET A 399 2.71 3.58 9.50
N ASP A 400 3.46 4.41 8.78
CA ASP A 400 4.02 5.67 9.25
C ASP A 400 3.30 6.85 8.59
N PHE A 401 2.70 7.72 9.40
CA PHE A 401 2.05 8.96 8.98
C PHE A 401 2.98 10.10 9.34
N THR A 402 3.41 10.87 8.35
CA THR A 402 4.39 11.94 8.58
C THR A 402 3.86 13.30 8.12
N VAL A 403 4.30 14.33 8.82
CA VAL A 403 4.19 15.73 8.42
C VAL A 403 5.59 16.29 8.30
N GLY A 404 5.84 17.05 7.27
CA GLY A 404 7.16 17.63 7.04
C GLY A 404 7.11 19.01 6.40
N ILE A 405 8.29 19.60 6.30
CA ILE A 405 8.53 20.90 5.68
C ILE A 405 9.58 20.70 4.58
N ARG A 406 9.30 21.25 3.40
CA ARG A 406 10.19 21.21 2.24
C ARG A 406 10.74 22.59 1.94
N PHE A 407 12.06 22.70 1.87
CA PHE A 407 12.81 23.86 1.42
C PHE A 407 13.46 23.58 0.07
N LYS A 408 13.52 24.62 -0.77
CA LYS A 408 14.23 24.59 -2.06
C LYS A 408 15.49 25.41 -1.99
#